data_926804e93a700ab649e91a7edb643e9c
#
_entry.id   926804e93a700ab649e91a7edb643e9c
#
_cell.length_a   1.000
_cell.length_b   1.000
_cell.length_c   1.000
_cell.angle_alpha   90.00
_cell.angle_beta   90.00
_cell.angle_gamma   90.00
#
_symmetry.space_group_name_H-M   'P 1'
#
loop_
_entity.id
_entity.type
_entity.pdbx_description
1 polymer ?
#
loop_
_entity_poly.entity_id
_entity_poly.type
_entity_poly.pdbx_seq_one_letter_code
_entity_poly.pdbx_strand_id
1 'polypeptide(L)'
;QVLDKIIRAAEITKDDYVLEIGPGIGTMTQYLACAAREVTAVEIDRALIPILEDTLKEYDNVSIINEDILKVDIAALAKEKNGGRPIKVVANLPYYITTPIIMGLFESHVPLESITVMVQKEVADRMQVGPGTKDYGALSLAVQYYAEPYIVANVPPNCFMPRPAVGSAVIRLTRHQKPPVEVMDEKLMFRLIRASFNQRRKTLANGIKNSGELNLSKEVI
;
A
#
# COMPACT_ATOMS: atom_id res chain seq x y z
N GLN A 1 -19.36 6.31 -6.55
CA GLN A 1 -18.96 5.30 -7.56
C GLN A 1 -17.52 4.79 -7.37
N VAL A 2 -16.47 5.68 -7.30
CA VAL A 2 -15.08 5.23 -7.07
C VAL A 2 -14.89 4.74 -5.65
N LEU A 3 -15.37 5.51 -4.66
CA LEU A 3 -15.32 5.14 -3.25
C LEU A 3 -16.00 3.80 -2.97
N ASP A 4 -17.19 3.57 -3.56
CA ASP A 4 -17.88 2.28 -3.42
C ASP A 4 -17.03 1.10 -3.93
N LYS A 5 -16.28 1.31 -5.02
CA LYS A 5 -15.37 0.29 -5.54
C LYS A 5 -14.24 0.00 -4.55
N ILE A 6 -13.65 1.04 -3.93
CA ILE A 6 -12.59 0.87 -2.93
C ILE A 6 -13.13 0.11 -1.71
N ILE A 7 -14.29 0.52 -1.17
CA ILE A 7 -14.90 -0.10 0.01
C ILE A 7 -15.21 -1.58 -0.26
N ARG A 8 -15.83 -1.88 -1.40
CA ARG A 8 -16.11 -3.28 -1.80
C ARG A 8 -14.84 -4.08 -2.03
N ALA A 9 -13.83 -3.46 -2.63
CA ALA A 9 -12.53 -4.09 -2.87
C ALA A 9 -11.83 -4.47 -1.57
N ALA A 10 -11.96 -3.65 -0.53
CA ALA A 10 -11.37 -3.88 0.77
C ALA A 10 -12.09 -4.98 1.59
N GLU A 11 -13.29 -5.43 1.13
CA GLU A 11 -14.09 -6.46 1.80
C GLU A 11 -14.28 -6.20 3.31
N ILE A 12 -14.61 -4.95 3.64
CA ILE A 12 -14.73 -4.52 5.03
C ILE A 12 -16.05 -5.01 5.63
N THR A 13 -15.96 -5.54 6.85
CA THR A 13 -17.07 -6.03 7.63
C THR A 13 -17.18 -5.33 9.00
N LYS A 14 -18.28 -5.56 9.71
CA LYS A 14 -18.49 -5.03 11.06
C LYS A 14 -17.54 -5.61 12.14
N ASP A 15 -16.74 -6.61 11.79
CA ASP A 15 -15.72 -7.17 12.67
C ASP A 15 -14.35 -6.50 12.47
N ASP A 16 -14.19 -5.72 11.39
CA ASP A 16 -12.90 -5.17 11.00
C ASP A 16 -12.55 -3.88 11.73
N TYR A 17 -11.29 -3.79 12.10
CA TYR A 17 -10.60 -2.55 12.40
C TYR A 17 -9.87 -2.06 11.15
N VAL A 18 -10.15 -0.83 10.74
CA VAL A 18 -9.62 -0.24 9.50
C VAL A 18 -8.73 0.95 9.82
N LEU A 19 -7.55 0.97 9.21
CA LEU A 19 -6.65 2.12 9.17
C LEU A 19 -6.78 2.82 7.82
N GLU A 20 -7.28 4.04 7.80
CA GLU A 20 -7.32 4.89 6.62
C GLU A 20 -6.13 5.83 6.59
N ILE A 21 -5.43 5.89 5.45
CA ILE A 21 -4.30 6.77 5.25
C ILE A 21 -4.69 7.89 4.28
N GLY A 22 -4.53 9.14 4.73
CA GLY A 22 -4.85 10.32 3.95
C GLY A 22 -6.36 10.49 3.72
N PRO A 23 -7.17 10.63 4.77
CA PRO A 23 -8.63 10.78 4.65
C PRO A 23 -9.04 12.06 3.93
N GLY A 24 -8.15 13.06 3.83
CA GLY A 24 -8.46 14.36 3.25
C GLY A 24 -9.57 15.05 4.03
N ILE A 25 -10.70 15.33 3.39
CA ILE A 25 -11.87 15.92 4.04
C ILE A 25 -12.83 14.90 4.67
N GLY A 26 -12.47 13.60 4.68
CA GLY A 26 -13.22 12.55 5.36
C GLY A 26 -14.34 11.89 4.56
N THR A 27 -14.42 12.12 3.25
CA THR A 27 -15.51 11.56 2.44
C THR A 27 -15.48 10.03 2.43
N MET A 28 -14.32 9.41 2.22
CA MET A 28 -14.19 7.95 2.26
C MET A 28 -14.33 7.42 3.69
N THR A 29 -13.83 8.17 4.68
CA THR A 29 -13.90 7.81 6.10
C THR A 29 -15.33 7.55 6.56
N GLN A 30 -16.31 8.34 6.11
CA GLN A 30 -17.73 8.14 6.42
C GLN A 30 -18.24 6.78 5.94
N TYR A 31 -17.89 6.37 4.73
CA TYR A 31 -18.26 5.05 4.20
C TYR A 31 -17.58 3.92 4.98
N LEU A 32 -16.29 4.11 5.32
CA LEU A 32 -15.56 3.16 6.15
C LEU A 32 -16.18 3.02 7.53
N ALA A 33 -16.58 4.13 8.17
CA ALA A 33 -17.25 4.14 9.46
C ALA A 33 -18.57 3.37 9.43
N CYS A 34 -19.34 3.50 8.35
CA CYS A 34 -20.57 2.73 8.17
C CYS A 34 -20.33 1.23 7.97
N ALA A 35 -19.21 0.82 7.39
CA ALA A 35 -18.90 -0.57 7.03
C ALA A 35 -18.12 -1.32 8.12
N ALA A 36 -17.19 -0.66 8.78
CA ALA A 36 -16.26 -1.24 9.75
C ALA A 36 -16.83 -1.24 11.19
N ARG A 37 -16.15 -1.98 12.07
CA ARG A 37 -16.33 -1.88 13.51
C ARG A 37 -15.76 -0.56 14.04
N GLU A 38 -14.54 -0.24 13.65
CA GLU A 38 -13.81 0.97 14.06
C GLU A 38 -12.85 1.41 12.96
N VAL A 39 -12.68 2.71 12.82
CA VAL A 39 -11.76 3.32 11.84
C VAL A 39 -10.81 4.27 12.56
N THR A 40 -9.52 4.16 12.27
CA THR A 40 -8.54 5.20 12.58
C THR A 40 -8.08 5.86 11.29
N ALA A 41 -8.26 7.17 11.18
CA ALA A 41 -7.84 7.96 10.04
C ALA A 41 -6.55 8.73 10.37
N VAL A 42 -5.50 8.51 9.59
CA VAL A 42 -4.20 9.15 9.76
C VAL A 42 -4.01 10.22 8.70
N GLU A 43 -3.92 11.49 9.14
CA GLU A 43 -3.77 12.65 8.26
C GLU A 43 -2.51 13.44 8.63
N ILE A 44 -1.65 13.67 7.64
CA ILE A 44 -0.42 14.43 7.83
C ILE A 44 -0.66 15.95 7.82
N ASP A 45 -1.66 16.41 7.06
CA ASP A 45 -1.97 17.83 6.93
C ASP A 45 -2.79 18.32 8.12
N ARG A 46 -2.14 19.06 9.01
CA ARG A 46 -2.78 19.65 10.19
C ARG A 46 -3.94 20.59 9.85
N ALA A 47 -3.91 21.22 8.67
CA ALA A 47 -4.98 22.14 8.26
C ALA A 47 -6.30 21.43 7.97
N LEU A 48 -6.26 20.12 7.67
CA LEU A 48 -7.46 19.31 7.42
C LEU A 48 -8.11 18.77 8.70
N ILE A 49 -7.42 18.75 9.83
CA ILE A 49 -7.94 18.17 11.07
C ILE A 49 -9.26 18.80 11.53
N PRO A 50 -9.42 20.14 11.59
CA PRO A 50 -10.69 20.74 11.97
C PRO A 50 -11.85 20.37 11.03
N ILE A 51 -11.55 20.22 9.72
CA ILE A 51 -12.53 19.82 8.71
C ILE A 51 -12.95 18.37 8.94
N LEU A 52 -11.97 17.49 9.20
CA LEU A 52 -12.23 16.09 9.52
C LEU A 52 -13.07 15.92 10.77
N GLU A 53 -12.76 16.65 11.84
CA GLU A 53 -13.51 16.62 13.09
C GLU A 53 -14.97 17.05 12.86
N ASP A 54 -15.22 18.08 12.07
CA ASP A 54 -16.58 18.50 11.73
C ASP A 54 -17.30 17.49 10.83
N THR A 55 -16.62 16.96 9.82
CA THR A 55 -17.17 15.96 8.88
C THR A 55 -17.55 14.67 9.58
N LEU A 56 -16.76 14.26 10.57
CA LEU A 56 -16.87 12.95 11.23
C LEU A 56 -17.54 12.99 12.60
N LYS A 57 -18.03 14.13 13.06
CA LYS A 57 -18.61 14.32 14.40
C LYS A 57 -19.81 13.42 14.74
N GLU A 58 -20.51 12.95 13.71
CA GLU A 58 -21.68 12.05 13.86
C GLU A 58 -21.29 10.56 13.98
N TYR A 59 -20.00 10.24 13.82
CA TYR A 59 -19.49 8.87 13.86
C TYR A 59 -18.71 8.63 15.16
N ASP A 60 -19.24 7.77 16.00
CA ASP A 60 -18.66 7.42 17.31
C ASP A 60 -17.53 6.37 17.22
N ASN A 61 -17.38 5.72 16.06
CA ASN A 61 -16.40 4.67 15.79
C ASN A 61 -15.18 5.13 14.96
N VAL A 62 -14.96 6.45 14.87
CA VAL A 62 -13.81 7.03 14.13
C VAL A 62 -12.90 7.78 15.08
N SER A 63 -11.61 7.54 14.97
CA SER A 63 -10.55 8.34 15.60
C SER A 63 -9.61 8.93 14.54
N ILE A 64 -9.08 10.13 14.83
CA ILE A 64 -8.19 10.87 13.93
C ILE A 64 -6.83 10.97 14.59
N ILE A 65 -5.76 10.68 13.82
CA ILE A 65 -4.37 10.86 14.22
C ILE A 65 -3.74 11.84 13.24
N ASN A 66 -3.20 12.96 13.75
CA ASN A 66 -2.42 13.89 12.93
C ASN A 66 -0.93 13.54 13.00
N GLU A 67 -0.47 12.72 12.10
CA GLU A 67 0.91 12.26 12.01
C GLU A 67 1.23 11.72 10.61
N ASP A 68 2.51 11.62 10.31
CA ASP A 68 3.01 10.85 9.17
C ASP A 68 2.78 9.34 9.42
N ILE A 69 2.12 8.67 8.49
CA ILE A 69 1.80 7.24 8.63
C ILE A 69 3.03 6.37 8.88
N LEU A 70 4.18 6.73 8.33
CA LEU A 70 5.43 5.99 8.52
C LEU A 70 6.04 6.15 9.92
N LYS A 71 5.50 7.07 10.73
CA LYS A 71 5.87 7.28 12.14
C LYS A 71 4.83 6.73 13.12
N VAL A 72 3.66 6.36 12.65
CA VAL A 72 2.61 5.77 13.48
C VAL A 72 3.00 4.37 13.90
N ASP A 73 2.89 4.07 15.18
CA ASP A 73 3.07 2.71 15.71
C ASP A 73 1.82 1.86 15.42
N ILE A 74 1.78 1.29 14.21
CA ILE A 74 0.65 0.47 13.74
C ILE A 74 0.54 -0.83 14.55
N ALA A 75 1.65 -1.37 15.05
CA ALA A 75 1.63 -2.57 15.88
C ALA A 75 0.93 -2.29 17.22
N ALA A 76 1.20 -1.12 17.83
CA ALA A 76 0.51 -0.67 19.03
C ALA A 76 -0.99 -0.45 18.78
N LEU A 77 -1.35 0.19 17.67
CA LEU A 77 -2.75 0.36 17.27
C LEU A 77 -3.48 -0.97 17.07
N ALA A 78 -2.85 -1.91 16.37
CA ALA A 78 -3.43 -3.25 16.18
C ALA A 78 -3.63 -3.98 17.51
N LYS A 79 -2.67 -3.85 18.44
CA LYS A 79 -2.78 -4.44 19.78
C LYS A 79 -3.91 -3.82 20.58
N GLU A 80 -3.99 -2.50 20.61
CA GLU A 80 -4.98 -1.75 21.41
C GLU A 80 -6.40 -1.90 20.84
N LYS A 81 -6.54 -1.70 19.52
CA LYS A 81 -7.83 -1.59 18.84
C LYS A 81 -8.35 -2.89 18.23
N ASN A 82 -7.47 -3.85 18.00
CA ASN A 82 -7.82 -5.10 17.32
C ASN A 82 -7.32 -6.38 18.03
N GLY A 83 -6.89 -6.26 19.28
CA GLY A 83 -6.37 -7.39 20.04
C GLY A 83 -5.13 -8.05 19.44
N GLY A 84 -4.31 -7.28 18.73
CA GLY A 84 -3.11 -7.75 18.03
C GLY A 84 -3.38 -8.50 16.71
N ARG A 85 -4.65 -8.65 16.33
CA ARG A 85 -5.03 -9.28 15.05
C ARG A 85 -4.65 -8.38 13.88
N PRO A 86 -4.38 -8.96 12.68
CA PRO A 86 -4.13 -8.19 11.48
C PRO A 86 -5.23 -7.18 11.17
N ILE A 87 -4.84 -6.02 10.63
CA ILE A 87 -5.73 -4.91 10.30
C ILE A 87 -5.85 -4.73 8.78
N LYS A 88 -6.95 -4.13 8.35
CA LYS A 88 -7.14 -3.69 6.96
C LYS A 88 -6.73 -2.24 6.81
N VAL A 89 -5.95 -1.95 5.78
CA VAL A 89 -5.53 -0.60 5.41
C VAL A 89 -6.25 -0.18 4.13
N VAL A 90 -6.78 1.02 4.13
CA VAL A 90 -7.39 1.64 2.95
C VAL A 90 -6.76 3.00 2.71
N ALA A 91 -6.43 3.31 1.47
CA ALA A 91 -5.85 4.61 1.14
C ALA A 91 -6.27 5.09 -0.25
N ASN A 92 -6.46 6.41 -0.36
CA ASN A 92 -6.66 7.10 -1.63
C ASN A 92 -5.72 8.31 -1.66
N LEU A 93 -4.46 8.06 -1.98
CA LEU A 93 -3.33 8.99 -1.87
C LEU A 93 -2.90 9.53 -3.23
N PRO A 94 -2.18 10.66 -3.27
CA PRO A 94 -1.45 11.08 -4.45
C PRO A 94 -0.50 9.97 -4.93
N TYR A 95 -0.45 9.73 -6.24
CA TYR A 95 0.24 8.57 -6.83
C TYR A 95 1.73 8.49 -6.50
N TYR A 96 2.39 9.65 -6.33
CA TYR A 96 3.84 9.70 -6.08
C TYR A 96 4.25 9.15 -4.71
N ILE A 97 3.33 9.10 -3.74
CA ILE A 97 3.63 8.66 -2.38
C ILE A 97 3.09 7.25 -2.06
N THR A 98 2.17 6.74 -2.88
CA THR A 98 1.46 5.50 -2.60
C THR A 98 2.39 4.29 -2.51
N THR A 99 3.26 4.09 -3.51
CA THR A 99 4.21 2.95 -3.52
C THR A 99 5.19 2.98 -2.34
N PRO A 100 5.85 4.11 -2.00
CA PRO A 100 6.68 4.20 -0.80
C PRO A 100 5.94 3.83 0.49
N ILE A 101 4.69 4.27 0.65
CA ILE A 101 3.89 3.94 1.83
C ILE A 101 3.58 2.45 1.88
N ILE A 102 3.11 1.84 0.78
CA ILE A 102 2.83 0.40 0.71
C ILE A 102 4.08 -0.41 1.10
N MET A 103 5.22 -0.08 0.51
CA MET A 103 6.46 -0.79 0.79
C MET A 103 6.93 -0.58 2.23
N GLY A 104 6.83 0.65 2.77
CA GLY A 104 7.15 0.93 4.16
C GLY A 104 6.28 0.13 5.15
N LEU A 105 4.99 -0.02 4.85
CA LEU A 105 4.08 -0.84 5.66
C LEU A 105 4.46 -2.33 5.64
N PHE A 106 4.81 -2.87 4.47
CA PHE A 106 5.24 -4.26 4.38
C PHE A 106 6.60 -4.52 5.04
N GLU A 107 7.57 -3.66 4.79
CA GLU A 107 8.93 -3.77 5.34
C GLU A 107 8.98 -3.60 6.87
N SER A 108 8.03 -2.88 7.45
CA SER A 108 7.90 -2.74 8.91
C SER A 108 7.34 -3.98 9.61
N HIS A 109 6.88 -4.99 8.86
CA HIS A 109 6.30 -6.23 9.38
C HIS A 109 5.14 -6.05 10.37
N VAL A 110 4.41 -4.94 10.26
CA VAL A 110 3.20 -4.70 11.07
C VAL A 110 2.09 -5.71 10.71
N PRO A 111 1.16 -6.02 11.65
CA PRO A 111 0.11 -6.99 11.42
C PRO A 111 -0.93 -6.47 10.43
N LEU A 112 -0.75 -6.78 9.15
CA LEU A 112 -1.65 -6.41 8.05
C LEU A 112 -2.38 -7.63 7.52
N GLU A 113 -3.69 -7.51 7.29
CA GLU A 113 -4.48 -8.48 6.54
C GLU A 113 -4.46 -8.11 5.05
N SER A 114 -4.76 -6.84 4.74
CA SER A 114 -4.75 -6.35 3.38
C SER A 114 -4.51 -4.84 3.32
N ILE A 115 -4.02 -4.39 2.16
CA ILE A 115 -3.94 -2.98 1.78
C ILE A 115 -4.77 -2.80 0.51
N THR A 116 -5.78 -1.93 0.55
CA THR A 116 -6.58 -1.57 -0.61
C THR A 116 -6.33 -0.12 -0.96
N VAL A 117 -5.83 0.11 -2.16
CA VAL A 117 -5.42 1.44 -2.61
C VAL A 117 -5.85 1.71 -4.04
N MET A 118 -5.98 3.00 -4.37
CA MET A 118 -6.07 3.45 -5.74
C MET A 118 -4.71 3.92 -6.22
N VAL A 119 -4.24 3.37 -7.34
CA VAL A 119 -2.96 3.69 -7.96
C VAL A 119 -3.15 3.95 -9.46
N GLN A 120 -2.13 4.50 -10.13
CA GLN A 120 -2.12 4.53 -11.59
C GLN A 120 -2.22 3.10 -12.13
N LYS A 121 -2.97 2.94 -13.23
CA LYS A 121 -3.19 1.61 -13.84
C LYS A 121 -1.87 0.90 -14.15
N GLU A 122 -0.90 1.60 -14.71
CA GLU A 122 0.43 1.05 -15.00
C GLU A 122 1.13 0.51 -13.73
N VAL A 123 0.98 1.19 -12.60
CA VAL A 123 1.56 0.75 -11.33
C VAL A 123 0.87 -0.52 -10.82
N ALA A 124 -0.46 -0.57 -10.91
CA ALA A 124 -1.21 -1.78 -10.55
C ALA A 124 -0.83 -2.98 -11.44
N ASP A 125 -0.71 -2.76 -12.75
CA ASP A 125 -0.29 -3.79 -13.70
C ASP A 125 1.11 -4.33 -13.35
N ARG A 126 2.06 -3.45 -12.99
CA ARG A 126 3.41 -3.86 -12.54
C ARG A 126 3.41 -4.64 -11.24
N MET A 127 2.50 -4.35 -10.33
CA MET A 127 2.41 -5.08 -9.05
C MET A 127 2.02 -6.54 -9.25
N GLN A 128 1.18 -6.84 -10.26
CA GLN A 128 0.59 -8.18 -10.42
C GLN A 128 1.22 -9.04 -11.53
N VAL A 129 2.01 -8.46 -12.45
CA VAL A 129 2.55 -9.23 -13.58
C VAL A 129 3.60 -10.24 -13.12
N GLY A 130 3.64 -11.37 -13.86
CA GLY A 130 4.68 -12.38 -13.73
C GLY A 130 5.90 -12.12 -14.63
N PRO A 131 6.94 -12.95 -14.50
CA PRO A 131 8.15 -12.86 -15.32
C PRO A 131 7.85 -13.05 -16.82
N GLY A 132 8.74 -12.53 -17.67
CA GLY A 132 8.63 -12.63 -19.12
C GLY A 132 7.92 -11.46 -19.81
N THR A 133 7.50 -10.44 -19.06
CA THR A 133 6.91 -9.21 -19.60
C THR A 133 7.83 -8.01 -19.38
N LYS A 134 7.63 -6.95 -20.18
CA LYS A 134 8.37 -5.69 -20.00
C LYS A 134 8.06 -4.96 -18.70
N ASP A 135 6.91 -5.23 -18.12
CA ASP A 135 6.40 -4.56 -16.91
C ASP A 135 6.82 -5.27 -15.61
N TYR A 136 7.37 -6.49 -15.75
CA TYR A 136 7.94 -7.22 -14.62
C TYR A 136 9.23 -6.57 -14.14
N GLY A 137 9.34 -6.31 -12.84
CA GLY A 137 10.47 -5.62 -12.26
C GLY A 137 10.55 -5.71 -10.75
N ALA A 138 11.37 -4.86 -10.15
CA ALA A 138 11.59 -4.84 -8.72
C ALA A 138 10.27 -4.66 -7.92
N LEU A 139 9.36 -3.82 -8.40
CA LEU A 139 8.05 -3.62 -7.75
C LEU A 139 7.20 -4.89 -7.78
N SER A 140 7.18 -5.62 -8.89
CA SER A 140 6.46 -6.89 -9.02
C SER A 140 6.93 -7.89 -7.98
N LEU A 141 8.24 -8.09 -7.88
CA LEU A 141 8.86 -9.00 -6.91
C LEU A 141 8.62 -8.57 -5.47
N ALA A 142 8.80 -7.28 -5.16
CA ALA A 142 8.65 -6.75 -3.82
C ALA A 142 7.21 -6.91 -3.30
N VAL A 143 6.23 -6.53 -4.11
CA VAL A 143 4.81 -6.67 -3.72
C VAL A 143 4.43 -8.14 -3.57
N GLN A 144 4.78 -9.00 -4.56
CA GLN A 144 4.38 -10.40 -4.57
C GLN A 144 5.11 -11.25 -3.51
N TYR A 145 6.23 -10.78 -2.98
CA TYR A 145 6.87 -11.39 -1.83
C TYR A 145 6.03 -11.23 -0.55
N TYR A 146 5.39 -10.06 -0.35
CA TYR A 146 4.60 -9.77 0.85
C TYR A 146 3.13 -10.11 0.71
N ALA A 147 2.58 -9.99 -0.51
CA ALA A 147 1.14 -10.04 -0.72
C ALA A 147 0.75 -10.63 -2.07
N GLU A 148 -0.48 -11.09 -2.15
CA GLU A 148 -1.13 -11.42 -3.40
C GLU A 148 -1.86 -10.18 -3.93
N PRO A 149 -1.43 -9.61 -5.09
CA PRO A 149 -2.07 -8.45 -5.69
C PRO A 149 -3.30 -8.87 -6.52
N TYR A 150 -4.39 -8.12 -6.36
CA TYR A 150 -5.60 -8.31 -7.14
C TYR A 150 -6.18 -6.97 -7.58
N ILE A 151 -6.21 -6.70 -8.90
CA ILE A 151 -6.88 -5.52 -9.46
C ILE A 151 -8.38 -5.77 -9.44
N VAL A 152 -9.07 -5.03 -8.58
CA VAL A 152 -10.52 -5.17 -8.38
C VAL A 152 -11.30 -4.39 -9.41
N ALA A 153 -10.83 -3.19 -9.76
CA ALA A 153 -11.51 -2.32 -10.71
C ALA A 153 -10.54 -1.38 -11.43
N ASN A 154 -10.81 -1.15 -12.71
CA ASN A 154 -10.21 -0.04 -13.43
C ASN A 154 -11.09 1.20 -13.30
N VAL A 155 -10.44 2.37 -13.13
CA VAL A 155 -11.11 3.66 -12.97
C VAL A 155 -10.62 4.59 -14.09
N PRO A 156 -11.48 4.90 -15.06
CA PRO A 156 -11.10 5.74 -16.17
C PRO A 156 -10.89 7.21 -15.73
N PRO A 157 -10.07 7.99 -16.46
CA PRO A 157 -9.72 9.37 -16.09
C PRO A 157 -10.92 10.32 -15.94
N ASN A 158 -12.01 10.06 -16.65
CA ASN A 158 -13.23 10.89 -16.59
C ASN A 158 -14.01 10.80 -15.27
N CYS A 159 -13.59 9.90 -14.37
CA CYS A 159 -14.17 9.79 -13.02
C CYS A 159 -13.59 10.82 -12.02
N PHE A 160 -12.63 11.63 -12.45
CA PHE A 160 -11.92 12.58 -11.57
C PHE A 160 -12.06 14.03 -12.05
N MET A 161 -12.00 14.95 -11.08
CA MET A 161 -11.93 16.38 -11.34
C MET A 161 -10.86 17.00 -10.40
N PRO A 162 -9.76 17.56 -10.95
CA PRO A 162 -9.39 17.62 -12.36
C PRO A 162 -9.11 16.23 -12.96
N ARG A 163 -9.33 16.10 -14.27
CA ARG A 163 -9.11 14.83 -14.99
C ARG A 163 -7.62 14.51 -15.10
N PRO A 164 -7.15 13.36 -14.58
CA PRO A 164 -5.76 12.95 -14.75
C PRO A 164 -5.46 12.52 -16.19
N ALA A 165 -4.17 12.54 -16.56
CA ALA A 165 -3.74 12.14 -17.89
C ALA A 165 -3.84 10.61 -18.12
N VAL A 166 -3.84 9.82 -17.05
CA VAL A 166 -3.80 8.34 -17.09
C VAL A 166 -4.92 7.74 -16.27
N GLY A 167 -5.34 6.53 -16.64
CA GLY A 167 -6.32 5.75 -15.87
C GLY A 167 -5.73 5.28 -14.54
N SER A 168 -6.63 4.98 -13.63
CA SER A 168 -6.32 4.44 -12.31
C SER A 168 -6.87 3.02 -12.18
N ALA A 169 -6.42 2.31 -11.17
CA ALA A 169 -6.98 1.04 -10.74
C ALA A 169 -7.09 0.98 -9.22
N VAL A 170 -8.12 0.32 -8.75
CA VAL A 170 -8.23 -0.10 -7.35
C VAL A 170 -7.60 -1.48 -7.24
N ILE A 171 -6.56 -1.59 -6.44
CA ILE A 171 -5.85 -2.84 -6.19
C ILE A 171 -5.94 -3.21 -4.71
N ARG A 172 -6.19 -4.47 -4.44
CA ARG A 172 -6.10 -5.06 -3.12
C ARG A 172 -4.85 -5.94 -3.05
N LEU A 173 -4.05 -5.72 -2.03
CA LEU A 173 -2.86 -6.49 -1.71
C LEU A 173 -3.16 -7.30 -0.44
N THR A 174 -3.46 -8.57 -0.60
CA THR A 174 -3.75 -9.47 0.52
C THR A 174 -2.45 -10.07 1.03
N ARG A 175 -2.10 -9.81 2.28
CA ARG A 175 -0.84 -10.28 2.85
C ARG A 175 -0.77 -11.80 2.89
N HIS A 176 0.35 -12.37 2.48
CA HIS A 176 0.61 -13.79 2.65
C HIS A 176 0.70 -14.16 4.14
N GLN A 177 0.09 -15.25 4.52
CA GLN A 177 0.22 -15.80 5.88
C GLN A 177 1.64 -16.33 6.14
N LYS A 178 2.28 -16.84 5.08
CA LYS A 178 3.69 -17.27 5.08
C LYS A 178 4.37 -16.69 3.85
N PRO A 179 5.64 -16.26 3.94
CA PRO A 179 6.40 -15.86 2.76
C PRO A 179 6.36 -16.95 1.69
N PRO A 180 6.26 -16.60 0.38
CA PRO A 180 6.24 -17.57 -0.71
C PRO A 180 7.59 -18.31 -0.87
N VAL A 181 8.66 -17.71 -0.36
CA VAL A 181 10.00 -18.28 -0.30
C VAL A 181 10.65 -17.94 1.03
N GLU A 182 11.42 -18.89 1.57
CA GLU A 182 12.25 -18.64 2.75
C GLU A 182 13.56 -18.01 2.31
N VAL A 183 13.94 -16.90 2.94
CA VAL A 183 15.18 -16.19 2.69
C VAL A 183 15.98 -16.01 3.97
N MET A 184 17.29 -16.12 3.89
CA MET A 184 18.18 -15.94 5.05
C MET A 184 18.30 -14.46 5.45
N ASP A 185 18.28 -13.55 4.48
CA ASP A 185 18.39 -12.10 4.68
C ASP A 185 17.47 -11.36 3.68
N GLU A 186 16.32 -10.92 4.20
CA GLU A 186 15.31 -10.20 3.41
C GLU A 186 15.85 -8.86 2.88
N LYS A 187 16.64 -8.14 3.67
CA LYS A 187 17.22 -6.86 3.26
C LYS A 187 18.21 -7.04 2.12
N LEU A 188 19.04 -8.07 2.22
CA LEU A 188 19.99 -8.42 1.14
C LEU A 188 19.24 -8.83 -0.13
N MET A 189 18.20 -9.64 0.00
CA MET A 189 17.35 -10.05 -1.14
C MET A 189 16.79 -8.82 -1.87
N PHE A 190 16.21 -7.86 -1.17
CA PHE A 190 15.66 -6.66 -1.80
C PHE A 190 16.73 -5.74 -2.41
N ARG A 191 17.91 -5.67 -1.80
CA ARG A 191 19.06 -4.97 -2.42
C ARG A 191 19.49 -5.64 -3.73
N LEU A 192 19.56 -6.98 -3.77
CA LEU A 192 19.85 -7.73 -4.99
C LEU A 192 18.78 -7.52 -6.07
N ILE A 193 17.50 -7.56 -5.69
CA ILE A 193 16.40 -7.30 -6.62
C ILE A 193 16.52 -5.89 -7.22
N ARG A 194 16.69 -4.85 -6.40
CA ARG A 194 16.86 -3.47 -6.89
C ARG A 194 18.07 -3.34 -7.82
N ALA A 195 19.20 -3.88 -7.42
CA ALA A 195 20.43 -3.88 -8.23
C ALA A 195 20.21 -4.55 -9.59
N SER A 196 19.49 -5.67 -9.61
CA SER A 196 19.22 -6.45 -10.82
C SER A 196 18.38 -5.70 -11.86
N PHE A 197 17.41 -4.89 -11.40
CA PHE A 197 16.49 -4.16 -12.27
C PHE A 197 16.89 -2.70 -12.53
N ASN A 198 17.92 -2.19 -11.87
CA ASN A 198 18.33 -0.79 -11.98
C ASN A 198 18.78 -0.41 -13.39
N GLN A 199 19.34 -1.36 -14.14
CA GLN A 199 19.83 -1.14 -15.50
C GLN A 199 19.16 -2.08 -16.50
N ARG A 200 17.95 -1.75 -16.97
CA ARG A 200 17.09 -2.59 -17.83
C ARG A 200 17.78 -3.15 -19.09
N ARG A 201 18.80 -2.47 -19.62
CA ARG A 201 19.52 -2.87 -20.85
C ARG A 201 20.80 -3.64 -20.58
N LYS A 202 21.12 -3.96 -19.35
CA LYS A 202 22.33 -4.69 -18.96
C LYS A 202 21.98 -6.11 -18.51
N THR A 203 22.97 -6.99 -18.59
CA THR A 203 22.86 -8.32 -17.99
C THR A 203 22.74 -8.22 -16.47
N LEU A 204 22.21 -9.24 -15.83
CA LEU A 204 22.06 -9.33 -14.37
C LEU A 204 23.39 -9.04 -13.66
N ALA A 205 24.47 -9.69 -14.08
CA ALA A 205 25.81 -9.50 -13.52
C ALA A 205 26.28 -8.03 -13.62
N ASN A 206 26.08 -7.38 -14.77
CA ASN A 206 26.44 -5.98 -14.95
C ASN A 206 25.53 -5.04 -14.14
N GLY A 207 24.24 -5.35 -13.99
CA GLY A 207 23.31 -4.60 -13.13
C GLY A 207 23.75 -4.62 -11.67
N ILE A 208 24.06 -5.80 -11.15
CA ILE A 208 24.55 -5.99 -9.78
C ILE A 208 25.89 -5.27 -9.56
N LYS A 209 26.86 -5.47 -10.46
CA LYS A 209 28.18 -4.86 -10.36
C LYS A 209 28.13 -3.32 -10.35
N ASN A 210 27.27 -2.73 -11.16
CA ASN A 210 27.18 -1.29 -11.33
C ASN A 210 26.24 -0.60 -10.31
N SER A 211 25.56 -1.34 -9.47
CA SER A 211 24.57 -0.78 -8.55
C SER A 211 25.19 0.05 -7.41
N GLY A 212 26.48 -0.19 -7.06
CA GLY A 212 27.13 0.43 -5.91
C GLY A 212 26.55 0.03 -4.53
N GLU A 213 25.42 -0.66 -4.51
CA GLU A 213 24.75 -1.09 -3.28
C GLU A 213 25.32 -2.39 -2.70
N LEU A 214 26.03 -3.16 -3.55
CA LEU A 214 26.55 -4.48 -3.22
C LEU A 214 28.03 -4.53 -3.56
N ASN A 215 28.86 -4.61 -2.51
CA ASN A 215 30.30 -4.84 -2.66
C ASN A 215 30.57 -6.35 -2.86
N LEU A 216 30.14 -6.89 -4.00
CA LEU A 216 30.39 -8.29 -4.36
C LEU A 216 31.64 -8.39 -5.21
N SER A 217 32.52 -9.37 -4.93
CA SER A 217 33.66 -9.67 -5.77
C SER A 217 33.20 -10.24 -7.11
N LYS A 218 34.05 -10.12 -8.15
CA LYS A 218 33.76 -10.67 -9.48
C LYS A 218 33.56 -12.20 -9.50
N GLU A 219 34.06 -12.87 -8.48
CA GLU A 219 34.02 -14.34 -8.35
C GLU A 219 32.64 -14.80 -7.78
N VAL A 220 31.87 -13.87 -7.19
CA VAL A 220 30.56 -14.15 -6.58
C VAL A 220 29.42 -13.79 -7.54
N ILE A 221 29.67 -12.98 -8.57
CA ILE A 221 28.70 -12.54 -9.59
C ILE A 221 28.83 -13.39 -10.85
#